data_88f8173d045fbfd325136c15ad00bb3d
#
_entry.id   88f8173d045fbfd325136c15ad00bb3d
#
_cell.length_a   1.000
_cell.length_b   1.000
_cell.length_c   1.000
_cell.angle_alpha   90.00
_cell.angle_beta   90.00
_cell.angle_gamma   90.00
#
_symmetry.space_group_name_H-M   'P 1'
#
loop_
_entity.id
_entity.type
_entity.pdbx_description
1 polymer ?
#
loop_
_entity_poly.entity_id
_entity_poly.type
_entity_poly.pdbx_seq_one_letter_code
_entity_poly.pdbx_strand_id
1 'polypeptide(L)'
;MAGLWEFPGGKIEAGERPEQTLIRELKEELDIAVKEPCLAPLTFASHAYPDFHLLMPLFVCRRWEGTVTALEGQRLAWVRPNRLRDYKMPPADEPLIAHLMTLL
;
A
#
# COMPACT_ATOMS: atom_id res chain seq x y z
N MET A 1 1.83 12.05 -6.40
CA MET A 1 1.48 12.09 -7.83
C MET A 1 -0.04 12.19 -7.98
N ALA A 2 -0.50 13.40 -8.24
CA ALA A 2 -1.93 13.66 -8.35
C ALA A 2 -2.55 12.90 -9.52
N GLY A 3 -3.78 12.42 -9.34
CA GLY A 3 -4.51 11.72 -10.38
C GLY A 3 -4.16 10.25 -10.57
N LEU A 4 -3.25 9.70 -9.76
CA LEU A 4 -2.88 8.29 -9.81
C LEU A 4 -3.45 7.53 -8.62
N TRP A 5 -3.75 6.26 -8.83
CA TRP A 5 -4.15 5.35 -7.77
C TRP A 5 -2.93 4.79 -7.07
N GLU A 6 -3.02 4.61 -5.77
CA GLU A 6 -1.91 4.11 -4.96
C GLU A 6 -2.41 3.08 -3.94
N PHE A 7 -1.53 2.17 -3.55
CA PHE A 7 -1.77 1.33 -2.38
C PHE A 7 -1.71 2.19 -1.12
N PRO A 8 -2.52 1.85 -0.08
CA PRO A 8 -2.44 2.58 1.19
C PRO A 8 -1.05 2.46 1.80
N GLY A 9 -0.58 3.52 2.43
CA GLY A 9 0.70 3.55 3.10
C GLY A 9 1.32 4.93 3.08
N GLY A 10 2.58 5.01 3.47
CA GLY A 10 3.30 6.27 3.52
C GLY A 10 4.77 6.07 3.78
N LYS A 11 5.45 7.18 4.04
CA LYS A 11 6.89 7.18 4.30
C LYS A 11 7.20 6.65 5.69
N ILE A 12 8.26 5.83 5.78
CA ILE A 12 8.78 5.36 7.05
C ILE A 12 9.43 6.53 7.77
N GLU A 13 8.99 6.79 8.99
CA GLU A 13 9.58 7.83 9.83
C GLU A 13 10.76 7.29 10.62
N ALA A 14 11.61 8.20 11.12
CA ALA A 14 12.74 7.81 11.93
C ALA A 14 12.29 6.98 13.14
N GLY A 15 12.96 5.85 13.36
CA GLY A 15 12.63 4.95 14.46
C GLY A 15 11.48 4.00 14.22
N GLU A 16 10.81 4.10 13.07
CA GLU A 16 9.75 3.16 12.70
C GLU A 16 10.30 1.97 11.90
N ARG A 17 9.70 0.80 12.11
CA ARG A 17 9.83 -0.31 11.17
C ARG A 17 8.72 -0.19 10.11
N PRO A 18 8.88 -0.79 8.92
CA PRO A 18 7.86 -0.72 7.86
C PRO A 18 6.45 -1.13 8.34
N GLU A 19 6.35 -2.16 9.18
CA GLU A 19 5.07 -2.62 9.73
C GLU A 19 4.42 -1.57 10.61
N GLN A 20 5.21 -0.87 11.42
CA GLN A 20 4.72 0.21 12.30
C GLN A 20 4.21 1.39 11.46
N THR A 21 4.94 1.74 10.41
CA THR A 21 4.52 2.79 9.48
C THR A 21 3.16 2.45 8.87
N LEU A 22 3.01 1.22 8.38
CA LEU A 22 1.78 0.80 7.72
C LEU A 22 0.60 0.83 8.70
N ILE A 23 0.79 0.33 9.92
CA ILE A 23 -0.27 0.37 10.96
C ILE A 23 -0.70 1.81 11.23
N ARG A 24 0.24 2.72 11.39
CA ARG A 24 -0.04 4.14 11.62
C ARG A 24 -0.79 4.76 10.44
N GLU A 25 -0.30 4.54 9.23
CA GLU A 25 -0.90 5.11 8.00
C GLU A 25 -2.31 4.56 7.75
N LEU A 26 -2.54 3.27 7.98
CA LEU A 26 -3.86 2.68 7.83
C LEU A 26 -4.87 3.29 8.81
N LYS A 27 -4.43 3.59 10.02
CA LYS A 27 -5.29 4.27 11.01
C LYS A 27 -5.60 5.70 10.58
N GLU A 28 -4.61 6.44 10.13
CA GLU A 28 -4.74 7.83 9.72
C GLU A 28 -5.57 7.98 8.43
N GLU A 29 -5.34 7.13 7.45
CA GLU A 29 -5.95 7.25 6.13
C GLU A 29 -7.31 6.56 6.03
N LEU A 30 -7.46 5.40 6.68
CA LEU A 30 -8.61 4.51 6.46
C LEU A 30 -9.43 4.21 7.71
N ASP A 31 -9.01 4.70 8.87
CA ASP A 31 -9.68 4.47 10.15
C ASP A 31 -9.81 3.00 10.54
N ILE A 32 -8.83 2.21 10.21
CA ILE A 32 -8.78 0.80 10.62
C ILE A 32 -7.60 0.55 11.55
N ALA A 33 -7.81 -0.37 12.51
CA ALA A 33 -6.78 -0.80 13.44
C ALA A 33 -6.27 -2.18 13.03
N VAL A 34 -4.96 -2.26 12.80
CA VAL A 34 -4.29 -3.49 12.38
C VAL A 34 -3.24 -3.87 13.41
N LYS A 35 -3.24 -5.13 13.82
CA LYS A 35 -2.19 -5.68 14.69
C LYS A 35 -1.04 -6.20 13.85
N GLU A 36 0.19 -6.00 14.32
CA GLU A 36 1.37 -6.39 13.54
C GLU A 36 1.38 -7.86 13.10
N PRO A 37 0.98 -8.85 13.93
CA PRO A 37 0.91 -10.24 13.49
C PRO A 37 -0.05 -10.50 12.32
N CYS A 38 -0.94 -9.57 12.04
CA CYS A 38 -1.88 -9.68 10.90
C CYS A 38 -1.28 -9.19 9.58
N LEU A 39 -0.05 -8.66 9.62
CA LEU A 39 0.67 -8.22 8.42
C LEU A 39 1.69 -9.30 8.03
N ALA A 40 1.65 -9.72 6.77
CA ALA A 40 2.63 -10.64 6.23
C ALA A 40 3.31 -10.00 5.02
N PRO A 41 4.65 -9.98 4.97
CA PRO A 41 5.34 -9.44 3.80
C PRO A 41 5.03 -10.29 2.58
N LEU A 42 4.68 -9.65 1.47
CA LEU A 42 4.36 -10.33 0.22
C LEU A 42 5.46 -10.16 -0.81
N THR A 43 5.82 -8.91 -1.09
CA THR A 43 6.81 -8.56 -2.09
C THR A 43 7.29 -7.12 -1.85
N PHE A 44 8.14 -6.61 -2.72
CA PHE A 44 8.55 -5.21 -2.69
C PHE A 44 8.76 -4.68 -4.10
N ALA A 45 8.68 -3.37 -4.24
CA ALA A 45 9.08 -2.67 -5.45
C ALA A 45 10.36 -1.89 -5.19
N SER A 46 11.24 -1.89 -6.17
CA SER A 46 12.46 -1.10 -6.17
C SER A 46 12.49 -0.29 -7.46
N HIS A 47 12.47 1.03 -7.36
CA HIS A 47 12.39 1.89 -8.53
C HIS A 47 13.25 3.13 -8.38
N ALA A 48 14.08 3.40 -9.38
CA ALA A 48 14.92 4.59 -9.42
C ALA A 48 14.17 5.73 -10.11
N TYR A 49 13.82 6.75 -9.33
CA TYR A 49 13.38 8.03 -9.87
C TYR A 49 14.59 8.95 -10.10
N PRO A 50 14.44 10.04 -10.86
CA PRO A 50 15.60 10.91 -11.12
C PRO A 50 16.30 11.43 -9.86
N ASP A 51 15.54 11.72 -8.80
CA ASP A 51 16.08 12.35 -7.59
C ASP A 51 16.25 11.39 -6.40
N PHE A 52 15.73 10.16 -6.49
CA PHE A 52 15.80 9.21 -5.38
C PHE A 52 15.51 7.79 -5.86
N HIS A 53 15.87 6.83 -5.00
CA HIS A 53 15.52 5.44 -5.19
C HIS A 53 14.39 5.08 -4.23
N LEU A 54 13.29 4.53 -4.75
CA LEU A 54 12.17 4.07 -3.94
C LEU A 54 12.30 2.58 -3.66
N LEU A 55 12.22 2.22 -2.38
CA LEU A 55 12.06 0.84 -1.94
C LEU A 55 10.73 0.76 -1.20
N MET A 56 9.76 0.04 -1.76
CA MET A 56 8.41 -0.03 -1.21
C MET A 56 8.01 -1.48 -0.94
N PRO A 57 8.00 -1.91 0.33
CA PRO A 57 7.47 -3.22 0.70
C PRO A 57 5.95 -3.22 0.59
N LEU A 58 5.40 -4.34 0.15
CA LEU A 58 3.95 -4.57 0.08
C LEU A 58 3.60 -5.74 1.00
N PHE A 59 2.64 -5.50 1.88
CA PHE A 59 2.17 -6.48 2.86
C PHE A 59 0.77 -6.97 2.53
N VAL A 60 0.48 -8.19 2.94
CA VAL A 60 -0.89 -8.72 2.98
C VAL A 60 -1.45 -8.48 4.38
N CYS A 61 -2.65 -7.92 4.45
CA CYS A 61 -3.41 -7.76 5.67
C CYS A 61 -4.79 -8.35 5.47
N ARG A 62 -5.12 -9.43 6.19
CA ARG A 62 -6.40 -10.13 6.04
C ARG A 62 -7.36 -9.87 7.20
N ARG A 63 -6.88 -9.24 8.27
CA ARG A 63 -7.68 -8.95 9.46
C ARG A 63 -7.43 -7.55 9.95
N TRP A 64 -8.48 -6.85 10.25
CA TRP A 64 -8.42 -5.52 10.85
C TRP A 64 -9.69 -5.27 11.66
N GLU A 65 -9.65 -4.25 12.52
CA GLU A 65 -10.81 -3.75 13.25
C GLU A 65 -11.26 -2.42 12.64
N GLY A 66 -12.54 -2.22 12.56
CA GLY A 66 -13.13 -1.01 11.97
C GLY A 66 -13.57 -1.20 10.54
N THR A 67 -14.20 -0.16 10.00
CA THR A 67 -14.69 -0.12 8.63
C THR A 67 -13.78 0.79 7.81
N VAL A 68 -13.29 0.28 6.68
CA VAL A 68 -12.44 1.08 5.78
C VAL A 68 -13.19 2.34 5.36
N THR A 69 -12.63 3.49 5.73
CA THR A 69 -13.26 4.80 5.54
C THR A 69 -12.22 5.79 5.02
N ALA A 70 -12.59 6.57 4.01
CA ALA A 70 -11.69 7.58 3.44
C ALA A 70 -11.64 8.80 4.37
N LEU A 71 -10.65 8.84 5.29
CA LEU A 71 -10.53 9.92 6.25
C LEU A 71 -9.89 11.19 5.70
N GLU A 72 -9.24 11.09 4.53
CA GLU A 72 -8.51 12.22 3.92
C GLU A 72 -9.19 12.73 2.66
N GLY A 73 -10.45 12.40 2.46
CA GLY A 73 -11.20 12.81 1.28
C GLY A 73 -10.79 12.13 -0.01
N GLN A 74 -9.92 11.12 0.07
CA GLN A 74 -9.46 10.35 -1.08
C GLN A 74 -10.56 9.38 -1.55
N ARG A 75 -10.44 8.96 -2.82
CA ARG A 75 -11.32 7.92 -3.37
C ARG A 75 -10.72 6.56 -3.07
N LEU A 76 -11.58 5.60 -2.71
CA LEU A 76 -11.19 4.23 -2.43
C LEU A 76 -11.85 3.28 -3.43
N ALA A 77 -11.15 2.20 -3.78
CA ALA A 77 -11.69 1.14 -4.61
C ALA A 77 -11.19 -0.22 -4.13
N TRP A 78 -12.09 -1.19 -4.08
CA TRP A 78 -11.76 -2.60 -3.88
C TRP A 78 -11.57 -3.22 -5.26
N VAL A 79 -10.35 -3.73 -5.54
CA VAL A 79 -9.98 -4.16 -6.88
C VAL A 79 -9.37 -5.55 -6.81
N ARG A 80 -9.85 -6.45 -7.66
CA ARG A 80 -9.22 -7.77 -7.82
C ARG A 80 -7.86 -7.61 -8.52
N PRO A 81 -6.86 -8.45 -8.19
CA PRO A 81 -5.53 -8.32 -8.78
C PRO A 81 -5.53 -8.26 -10.31
N ASN A 82 -6.37 -9.07 -10.97
CA ASN A 82 -6.42 -9.12 -12.43
C ASN A 82 -7.08 -7.88 -13.07
N ARG A 83 -7.59 -6.93 -12.27
CA ARG A 83 -8.19 -5.69 -12.74
C ARG A 83 -7.38 -4.47 -12.36
N LEU A 84 -6.26 -4.64 -11.67
CA LEU A 84 -5.43 -3.52 -11.22
C LEU A 84 -4.89 -2.69 -12.38
N ARG A 85 -4.64 -3.29 -13.54
CA ARG A 85 -4.17 -2.56 -14.72
C ARG A 85 -5.19 -1.61 -15.33
N ASP A 86 -6.44 -1.73 -14.92
CA ASP A 86 -7.48 -0.77 -15.32
C ASP A 86 -7.33 0.58 -14.59
N TYR A 87 -6.47 0.62 -13.57
CA TYR A 87 -6.23 1.79 -12.72
C TYR A 87 -4.84 2.35 -13.01
N LYS A 88 -4.77 3.66 -13.21
CA LYS A 88 -3.50 4.32 -13.51
C LYS A 88 -2.71 4.52 -12.21
N MET A 89 -1.56 3.87 -12.12
CA MET A 89 -0.70 3.87 -10.93
C MET A 89 0.69 4.43 -11.24
N PRO A 90 1.46 4.84 -10.20
CA PRO A 90 2.84 5.27 -10.39
C PRO A 90 3.70 4.15 -11.00
N PRO A 91 4.78 4.50 -11.73
CA PRO A 91 5.65 3.50 -12.36
C PRO A 91 6.21 2.46 -11.39
N ALA A 92 6.49 2.84 -10.15
CA ALA A 92 7.03 1.92 -9.13
C ALA A 92 6.05 0.79 -8.78
N ASP A 93 4.75 0.99 -8.99
CA ASP A 93 3.72 0.01 -8.63
C ASP A 93 3.50 -1.04 -9.72
N GLU A 94 3.96 -0.80 -10.94
CA GLU A 94 3.75 -1.74 -12.05
C GLU A 94 4.29 -3.15 -11.76
N PRO A 95 5.53 -3.32 -11.24
CA PRO A 95 6.01 -4.65 -10.85
C PRO A 95 5.16 -5.31 -9.77
N LEU A 96 4.57 -4.52 -8.86
CA LEU A 96 3.71 -5.05 -7.80
C LEU A 96 2.44 -5.67 -8.36
N ILE A 97 1.87 -5.08 -9.41
CA ILE A 97 0.68 -5.62 -10.08
C ILE A 97 0.98 -7.02 -10.63
N ALA A 98 2.12 -7.18 -11.30
CA ALA A 98 2.53 -8.48 -11.83
C ALA A 98 2.69 -9.52 -10.71
N HIS A 99 3.31 -9.14 -9.59
CA HIS A 99 3.45 -10.01 -8.42
C HIS A 99 2.09 -10.41 -7.83
N LEU A 100 1.18 -9.45 -7.69
CA LEU A 100 -0.16 -9.72 -7.16
C LEU A 100 -0.94 -10.68 -8.04
N MET A 101 -0.86 -10.50 -9.36
CA MET A 101 -1.53 -11.39 -10.29
C MET A 101 -0.98 -12.82 -10.23
N THR A 102 0.29 -12.99 -9.89
CA THR A 102 0.93 -14.31 -9.80
C THR A 102 0.71 -14.95 -8.43
N LEU A 103 0.77 -14.17 -7.34
CA LEU A 103 0.78 -14.68 -5.98
C LEU A 103 -0.61 -14.77 -5.35
N LEU A 104 -1.57 -14.04 -5.85
CA LEU A 104 -2.95 -14.03 -5.39
C LEU A 104 -3.87 -14.47 -6.51
#